data_ed48b6ac3bf4cd5f8de6460d16422221
#
_entry.id   ed48b6ac3bf4cd5f8de6460d16422221
#
_cell.length_a   1.000
_cell.length_b   1.000
_cell.length_c   1.000
_cell.angle_alpha   90.00
_cell.angle_beta   90.00
_cell.angle_gamma   90.00
#
_symmetry.space_group_name_H-M   'P 1'
#
loop_
_entity.id
_entity.type
_entity.pdbx_description
1 polymer ?
#
loop_
_entity_poly.entity_id
_entity_poly.type
_entity_poly.pdbx_seq_one_letter_code
_entity_poly.pdbx_strand_id
1 'polypeptide(L)'
;MDNGRKTIALLLSALDNSYDESLCRGVNLACQELGYNLVVLPGNYIKRTVTSKDKKPFIYQFNTIYDCVNESNISGIIIAAGSIGAFTDEEGVRSFLDNYKDIPMVLVSSIYSGYTCVNYDNSNGIRDGLEYLVEVCGCKKFGMLKGPSGNSEFNQRYDTFMEMMNKYHITVTEDNICNVHPSDDNHDACKAFLKKNPDIEAVFCINDYSALDLCDEIKALGKTPGHEIKVLGYDNTIQSSKAIPPLATISADPVTLGHEAAAYLDLKMKGSNVDSINLPATLVKRDSLGTNDNAYIGSSSTRHLAEMDTDEAFDYIFYRLRRSGKSKEQLPEYQAFVKLIESLKLFMNMETIDDDAYFMVSRYFGDFVACNATRYADIENLTRYIDQIKVDSVIRMEMESQINFEYIYQDLYKTILQSTDSDIRASEDRNIFTREDIKKFVQITGDIKDGSDENYTKLLSHLEGLHAKNGYVYMLEEPTIHENMERFVPSGNLKLKAFIQDGSIWNIPEDSQSVELSNIFNNDFLGGNHFSMVMLPLYFDKTVYGFILLELTDKIYPNCEFLSFQLSQSTRLINLLK
;
A
#
# COMPACT_ATOMS: atom_id res chain seq x y z
N MET A 1 10.04 -22.97 -23.56
CA MET A 1 8.75 -23.72 -23.41
C MET A 1 7.81 -22.83 -22.64
N ASP A 2 6.75 -22.44 -23.26
CA ASP A 2 5.69 -21.66 -22.58
C ASP A 2 5.13 -22.50 -21.43
N ASN A 3 5.37 -22.08 -20.20
CA ASN A 3 4.93 -22.82 -19.00
C ASN A 3 3.44 -22.67 -18.72
N GLY A 4 2.68 -22.07 -19.61
CA GLY A 4 1.24 -21.85 -19.45
C GLY A 4 0.85 -20.93 -18.30
N ARG A 5 1.84 -20.30 -17.62
CA ARG A 5 1.55 -19.34 -16.55
C ARG A 5 1.17 -17.99 -17.14
N LYS A 6 0.03 -17.48 -16.70
CA LYS A 6 -0.41 -16.14 -17.05
C LYS A 6 0.46 -15.09 -16.37
N THR A 7 0.79 -14.03 -17.09
CA THR A 7 1.51 -12.87 -16.56
C THR A 7 0.55 -11.70 -16.41
N ILE A 8 0.55 -11.09 -15.24
CA ILE A 8 -0.25 -9.91 -14.87
C ILE A 8 0.65 -8.69 -14.88
N ALA A 9 0.19 -7.60 -15.49
CA ALA A 9 0.83 -6.29 -15.35
C ALA A 9 0.13 -5.44 -14.28
N LEU A 10 0.92 -4.77 -13.45
CA LEU A 10 0.46 -3.75 -12.52
C LEU A 10 1.06 -2.40 -12.90
N LEU A 11 0.24 -1.45 -13.32
CA LEU A 11 0.65 -0.09 -13.66
C LEU A 11 0.39 0.83 -12.47
N LEU A 12 1.44 1.50 -12.01
CA LEU A 12 1.47 2.42 -10.86
C LEU A 12 2.12 3.75 -11.26
N SER A 13 1.82 4.83 -10.54
CA SER A 13 2.51 6.11 -10.73
C SER A 13 3.94 6.12 -10.18
N ALA A 14 4.22 5.33 -9.14
CA ALA A 14 5.53 5.21 -8.50
C ALA A 14 5.54 4.02 -7.55
N LEU A 15 6.70 3.68 -6.97
CA LEU A 15 6.81 2.71 -5.87
C LEU A 15 7.48 3.31 -4.61
N ASP A 16 7.88 4.56 -4.66
CA ASP A 16 8.54 5.27 -3.56
C ASP A 16 7.56 5.90 -2.55
N ASN A 17 6.25 5.75 -2.77
CA ASN A 17 5.23 6.14 -1.81
C ASN A 17 4.57 4.92 -1.16
N SER A 18 4.17 5.07 0.09
CA SER A 18 3.62 3.98 0.91
C SER A 18 2.31 3.39 0.38
N TYR A 19 1.51 4.19 -0.33
CA TYR A 19 0.24 3.74 -0.90
C TYR A 19 0.47 2.77 -2.07
N ASP A 20 1.21 3.20 -3.10
CA ASP A 20 1.49 2.37 -4.28
C ASP A 20 2.34 1.13 -3.91
N GLU A 21 3.28 1.26 -2.94
CA GLU A 21 4.01 0.11 -2.40
C GLU A 21 3.07 -0.91 -1.75
N SER A 22 2.16 -0.46 -0.88
CA SER A 22 1.21 -1.35 -0.20
C SER A 22 0.23 -2.00 -1.17
N LEU A 23 -0.27 -1.25 -2.15
CA LEU A 23 -1.10 -1.77 -3.24
C LEU A 23 -0.37 -2.87 -4.01
N CYS A 24 0.89 -2.61 -4.39
CA CYS A 24 1.74 -3.57 -5.10
C CYS A 24 1.96 -4.85 -4.28
N ARG A 25 2.19 -4.73 -2.96
CA ARG A 25 2.31 -5.89 -2.06
C ARG A 25 1.05 -6.74 -2.05
N GLY A 26 -0.13 -6.11 -2.04
CA GLY A 26 -1.41 -6.81 -2.11
C GLY A 26 -1.59 -7.58 -3.42
N VAL A 27 -1.30 -6.94 -4.56
CA VAL A 27 -1.34 -7.59 -5.88
C VAL A 27 -0.35 -8.75 -5.95
N ASN A 28 0.89 -8.54 -5.46
CA ASN A 28 1.91 -9.58 -5.46
C ASN A 28 1.50 -10.81 -4.64
N LEU A 29 0.93 -10.60 -3.47
CA LEU A 29 0.41 -11.67 -2.62
C LEU A 29 -0.66 -12.49 -3.35
N ALA A 30 -1.64 -11.82 -3.94
CA ALA A 30 -2.70 -12.49 -4.69
C ALA A 30 -2.17 -13.23 -5.94
N CYS A 31 -1.20 -12.66 -6.67
CA CYS A 31 -0.57 -13.32 -7.81
C CYS A 31 0.17 -14.60 -7.38
N GLN A 32 0.86 -14.59 -6.23
CA GLN A 32 1.49 -15.80 -5.68
C GLN A 32 0.45 -16.87 -5.33
N GLU A 33 -0.65 -16.50 -4.68
CA GLU A 33 -1.75 -17.42 -4.33
C GLU A 33 -2.44 -18.03 -5.56
N LEU A 34 -2.60 -17.22 -6.63
CA LEU A 34 -3.24 -17.63 -7.88
C LEU A 34 -2.29 -18.33 -8.86
N GLY A 35 -0.99 -18.32 -8.57
CA GLY A 35 0.04 -18.93 -9.42
C GLY A 35 0.34 -18.11 -10.69
N TYR A 36 0.15 -16.79 -10.68
CA TYR A 36 0.44 -15.86 -11.76
C TYR A 36 1.80 -15.21 -11.62
N ASN A 37 2.46 -14.96 -12.74
CA ASN A 37 3.61 -14.06 -12.76
C ASN A 37 3.14 -12.61 -12.63
N LEU A 38 3.95 -11.76 -12.00
CA LEU A 38 3.68 -10.33 -11.85
C LEU A 38 4.80 -9.50 -12.47
N VAL A 39 4.43 -8.52 -13.28
CA VAL A 39 5.31 -7.45 -13.74
C VAL A 39 4.75 -6.12 -13.26
N VAL A 40 5.54 -5.40 -12.48
CA VAL A 40 5.19 -4.09 -11.94
C VAL A 40 5.85 -3.01 -12.78
N LEU A 41 5.06 -2.04 -13.20
CA LEU A 41 5.49 -0.92 -14.05
C LEU A 41 5.24 0.40 -13.29
N PRO A 42 6.20 0.84 -12.45
CA PRO A 42 6.12 2.12 -11.78
C PRO A 42 6.56 3.23 -12.74
N GLY A 43 5.62 3.66 -13.58
CA GLY A 43 5.86 4.76 -14.52
C GLY A 43 5.81 6.11 -13.83
N ASN A 44 4.98 6.99 -14.31
CA ASN A 44 4.70 8.29 -13.69
C ASN A 44 3.28 8.73 -14.05
N TYR A 45 2.90 9.91 -13.59
CA TYR A 45 1.62 10.52 -13.96
C TYR A 45 1.54 10.77 -15.47
N ILE A 46 0.42 10.39 -16.08
CA ILE A 46 0.17 10.70 -17.49
C ILE A 46 -0.18 12.19 -17.65
N LYS A 47 0.21 12.76 -18.79
CA LYS A 47 -0.06 14.17 -19.17
C LYS A 47 0.38 15.23 -18.14
N ARG A 48 1.26 14.89 -17.20
CA ARG A 48 1.85 15.86 -16.29
C ARG A 48 2.75 16.81 -17.10
N THR A 49 2.39 18.09 -17.14
CA THR A 49 3.25 19.10 -17.78
C THR A 49 4.51 19.30 -16.94
N VAL A 50 5.66 18.96 -17.50
CA VAL A 50 6.97 19.16 -16.88
C VAL A 50 7.59 20.41 -17.48
N THR A 51 8.03 21.33 -16.63
CA THR A 51 8.69 22.58 -17.03
C THR A 51 10.20 22.51 -16.79
N SER A 52 10.97 23.38 -17.41
CA SER A 52 12.43 23.49 -17.17
C SER A 52 12.80 23.90 -15.73
N LYS A 53 11.82 24.29 -14.91
CA LYS A 53 12.00 24.62 -13.49
C LYS A 53 11.83 23.43 -12.57
N ASP A 54 11.30 22.32 -13.08
CA ASP A 54 11.13 21.11 -12.28
C ASP A 54 12.50 20.49 -11.98
N LYS A 55 12.66 19.97 -10.77
CA LYS A 55 13.90 19.31 -10.34
C LYS A 55 14.21 18.06 -11.18
N LYS A 56 13.20 17.46 -11.82
CA LYS A 56 13.29 16.22 -12.60
C LYS A 56 12.58 16.39 -13.95
N PRO A 57 13.14 17.18 -14.88
CA PRO A 57 12.45 17.57 -16.14
C PRO A 57 12.18 16.39 -17.09
N PHE A 58 12.88 15.27 -16.93
CA PHE A 58 12.74 14.09 -17.81
C PHE A 58 12.06 12.91 -17.12
N ILE A 59 11.37 13.13 -15.99
CA ILE A 59 10.69 12.06 -15.24
C ILE A 59 9.61 11.35 -16.08
N TYR A 60 9.07 11.99 -17.11
CA TYR A 60 8.10 11.39 -18.04
C TYR A 60 8.66 10.18 -18.80
N GLN A 61 9.99 10.00 -18.84
CA GLN A 61 10.62 8.82 -19.45
C GLN A 61 10.24 7.51 -18.74
N PHE A 62 9.83 7.59 -17.47
CA PHE A 62 9.29 6.43 -16.77
C PHE A 62 8.05 5.87 -17.48
N ASN A 63 7.24 6.71 -18.15
CA ASN A 63 6.04 6.25 -18.86
C ASN A 63 6.35 5.35 -20.06
N THR A 64 7.59 5.33 -20.57
CA THR A 64 7.99 4.45 -21.67
C THR A 64 7.82 2.98 -21.37
N ILE A 65 7.86 2.58 -20.08
CA ILE A 65 7.60 1.17 -19.68
C ILE A 65 6.16 0.76 -19.87
N TYR A 66 5.20 1.69 -19.81
CA TYR A 66 3.79 1.39 -20.06
C TYR A 66 3.56 0.91 -21.51
N ASP A 67 4.32 1.42 -22.46
CA ASP A 67 4.23 1.06 -23.88
C ASP A 67 4.83 -0.32 -24.20
N CYS A 68 5.50 -0.96 -23.22
CA CYS A 68 5.98 -2.33 -23.34
C CYS A 68 4.88 -3.38 -23.11
N VAL A 69 3.71 -2.98 -22.62
CA VAL A 69 2.57 -3.86 -22.32
C VAL A 69 1.69 -4.03 -23.56
N ASN A 70 1.39 -5.26 -23.92
CA ASN A 70 0.47 -5.59 -25.02
C ASN A 70 -0.19 -6.95 -24.79
N GLU A 71 -1.20 -7.27 -25.61
CA GLU A 71 -1.99 -8.52 -25.54
C GLU A 71 -1.16 -9.80 -25.77
N SER A 72 0.00 -9.69 -26.41
CA SER A 72 0.87 -10.85 -26.67
C SER A 72 1.71 -11.24 -25.47
N ASN A 73 2.02 -10.29 -24.55
CA ASN A 73 2.92 -10.53 -23.44
C ASN A 73 2.26 -10.47 -22.05
N ILE A 74 1.02 -9.98 -21.95
CA ILE A 74 0.28 -9.84 -20.69
C ILE A 74 -1.12 -10.45 -20.83
N SER A 75 -1.51 -11.27 -19.85
CA SER A 75 -2.82 -11.93 -19.81
C SER A 75 -3.91 -11.09 -19.15
N GLY A 76 -3.52 -10.14 -18.29
CA GLY A 76 -4.43 -9.24 -17.58
C GLY A 76 -3.68 -8.07 -16.96
N ILE A 77 -4.37 -6.96 -16.75
CA ILE A 77 -3.77 -5.71 -16.31
C ILE A 77 -4.55 -5.09 -15.15
N ILE A 78 -3.83 -4.64 -14.14
CA ILE A 78 -4.34 -3.81 -13.05
C ILE A 78 -3.75 -2.42 -13.21
N ILE A 79 -4.59 -1.39 -13.21
CA ILE A 79 -4.16 0.00 -13.38
C ILE A 79 -4.61 0.82 -12.19
N ALA A 80 -3.66 1.42 -11.46
CA ALA A 80 -3.93 2.41 -10.41
C ALA A 80 -4.33 3.75 -11.07
N ALA A 81 -5.49 3.77 -11.71
CA ALA A 81 -5.94 4.87 -12.55
C ALA A 81 -6.14 6.17 -11.76
N GLY A 82 -6.49 6.09 -10.47
CA GLY A 82 -6.60 7.25 -9.58
C GLY A 82 -5.24 7.96 -9.38
N SER A 83 -4.16 7.21 -9.18
CA SER A 83 -2.82 7.80 -9.02
C SER A 83 -2.22 8.22 -10.36
N ILE A 84 -2.24 7.36 -11.36
CA ILE A 84 -1.65 7.64 -12.70
C ILE A 84 -2.32 8.85 -13.36
N GLY A 85 -3.65 8.98 -13.21
CA GLY A 85 -4.46 10.03 -13.82
C GLY A 85 -4.53 11.35 -13.03
N ALA A 86 -3.79 11.51 -11.93
CA ALA A 86 -3.94 12.65 -11.01
C ALA A 86 -3.73 14.05 -11.65
N PHE A 87 -3.07 14.13 -12.80
CA PHE A 87 -2.76 15.38 -13.51
C PHE A 87 -3.49 15.53 -14.86
N THR A 88 -4.53 14.72 -15.10
CA THR A 88 -5.33 14.80 -16.32
C THR A 88 -6.83 14.66 -15.99
N ASP A 89 -7.68 14.98 -16.97
CA ASP A 89 -9.11 14.80 -16.89
C ASP A 89 -9.54 13.36 -17.24
N GLU A 90 -10.83 13.08 -17.15
CA GLU A 90 -11.40 11.77 -17.47
C GLU A 90 -11.12 11.36 -18.92
N GLU A 91 -11.17 12.29 -19.88
CA GLU A 91 -10.88 12.00 -21.30
C GLU A 91 -9.43 11.57 -21.47
N GLY A 92 -8.51 12.22 -20.78
CA GLY A 92 -7.10 11.85 -20.80
C GLY A 92 -6.81 10.48 -20.22
N VAL A 93 -7.50 10.10 -19.14
CA VAL A 93 -7.39 8.73 -18.58
C VAL A 93 -8.00 7.72 -19.54
N ARG A 94 -9.20 7.95 -20.10
CA ARG A 94 -9.83 7.05 -21.06
C ARG A 94 -8.94 6.82 -22.29
N SER A 95 -8.34 7.87 -22.83
CA SER A 95 -7.38 7.76 -23.94
C SER A 95 -6.16 6.89 -23.59
N PHE A 96 -5.69 6.93 -22.34
CA PHE A 96 -4.62 6.05 -21.87
C PHE A 96 -5.10 4.59 -21.75
N LEU A 97 -6.30 4.36 -21.19
CA LEU A 97 -6.90 3.03 -21.04
C LEU A 97 -7.17 2.35 -22.37
N ASP A 98 -7.51 3.12 -23.41
CA ASP A 98 -7.77 2.60 -24.76
C ASP A 98 -6.56 1.87 -25.39
N ASN A 99 -5.33 2.16 -24.92
CA ASN A 99 -4.15 1.42 -25.35
C ASN A 99 -4.17 -0.07 -24.93
N TYR A 100 -5.00 -0.43 -23.97
CA TYR A 100 -5.07 -1.77 -23.35
C TYR A 100 -6.45 -2.41 -23.45
N LYS A 101 -7.35 -1.88 -24.31
CA LYS A 101 -8.76 -2.31 -24.41
C LYS A 101 -8.95 -3.79 -24.70
N ASP A 102 -7.97 -4.42 -25.36
CA ASP A 102 -8.02 -5.83 -25.75
C ASP A 102 -7.47 -6.77 -24.65
N ILE A 103 -7.00 -6.23 -23.53
CA ILE A 103 -6.49 -6.96 -22.37
C ILE A 103 -7.54 -6.92 -21.24
N PRO A 104 -7.89 -8.05 -20.58
CA PRO A 104 -8.70 -8.04 -19.38
C PRO A 104 -8.15 -7.07 -18.33
N MET A 105 -8.97 -6.10 -17.89
CA MET A 105 -8.51 -4.96 -17.09
C MET A 105 -9.36 -4.76 -15.86
N VAL A 106 -8.69 -4.40 -14.73
CA VAL A 106 -9.31 -3.91 -13.50
C VAL A 106 -8.65 -2.58 -13.13
N LEU A 107 -9.45 -1.58 -12.79
CA LEU A 107 -8.98 -0.29 -12.32
C LEU A 107 -9.04 -0.22 -10.80
N VAL A 108 -8.13 0.55 -10.20
CA VAL A 108 -8.04 0.76 -8.76
C VAL A 108 -8.10 2.25 -8.44
N SER A 109 -8.76 2.59 -7.33
CA SER A 109 -8.88 3.95 -6.80
C SER A 109 -9.44 4.95 -7.82
N SER A 110 -10.46 4.51 -8.54
CA SER A 110 -11.10 5.33 -9.57
C SER A 110 -12.46 4.75 -9.97
N ILE A 111 -13.34 5.59 -10.46
CA ILE A 111 -14.66 5.18 -10.96
C ILE A 111 -14.80 5.66 -12.40
N TYR A 112 -14.72 4.72 -13.34
CA TYR A 112 -14.93 4.99 -14.76
C TYR A 112 -16.01 4.07 -15.31
N SER A 113 -17.06 4.66 -15.89
CA SER A 113 -18.15 3.91 -16.51
C SER A 113 -17.62 3.01 -17.64
N GLY A 114 -18.03 1.74 -17.65
CA GLY A 114 -17.60 0.72 -18.61
C GLY A 114 -16.39 -0.10 -18.17
N TYR A 115 -15.79 0.19 -17.02
CA TYR A 115 -14.68 -0.57 -16.47
C TYR A 115 -15.05 -1.20 -15.12
N THR A 116 -14.47 -2.36 -14.82
CA THR A 116 -14.54 -2.96 -13.49
C THR A 116 -13.54 -2.23 -12.58
N CYS A 117 -14.04 -1.66 -11.50
CA CYS A 117 -13.26 -0.86 -10.56
C CYS A 117 -13.29 -1.48 -9.16
N VAL A 118 -12.15 -1.54 -8.49
CA VAL A 118 -12.03 -1.90 -7.08
C VAL A 118 -11.61 -0.66 -6.32
N ASN A 119 -12.48 -0.18 -5.42
CA ASN A 119 -12.33 1.10 -4.74
C ASN A 119 -12.59 0.94 -3.24
N TYR A 120 -12.47 2.05 -2.52
CA TYR A 120 -12.98 2.18 -1.16
C TYR A 120 -14.35 2.86 -1.14
N ASP A 121 -15.19 2.47 -0.21
CA ASP A 121 -16.28 3.31 0.27
C ASP A 121 -15.70 4.37 1.21
N ASN A 122 -15.36 5.51 0.64
CA ASN A 122 -14.82 6.63 1.41
C ASN A 122 -15.82 7.21 2.42
N SER A 123 -17.11 6.88 2.29
CA SER A 123 -18.17 7.55 3.05
C SER A 123 -18.35 6.96 4.46
N ASN A 124 -18.34 5.64 4.60
CA ASN A 124 -18.69 4.98 5.88
C ASN A 124 -17.75 5.38 7.01
N GLY A 125 -16.44 5.20 6.84
CA GLY A 125 -15.47 5.58 7.87
C GLY A 125 -15.52 7.06 8.24
N ILE A 126 -15.79 7.94 7.26
CA ILE A 126 -15.96 9.39 7.51
C ILE A 126 -17.23 9.65 8.33
N ARG A 127 -18.34 9.00 7.99
CA ARG A 127 -19.59 9.11 8.77
C ARG A 127 -19.37 8.69 10.21
N ASP A 128 -18.75 7.53 10.43
CA ASP A 128 -18.44 7.02 11.76
C ASP A 128 -17.54 7.97 12.56
N GLY A 129 -16.51 8.53 11.92
CA GLY A 129 -15.60 9.49 12.55
C GLY A 129 -16.27 10.80 12.92
N LEU A 130 -17.07 11.38 12.03
CA LEU A 130 -17.79 12.63 12.27
C LEU A 130 -18.93 12.44 13.29
N GLU A 131 -19.64 11.32 13.24
CA GLU A 131 -20.65 10.95 14.21
C GLU A 131 -20.03 10.82 15.61
N TYR A 132 -18.87 10.16 15.74
CA TYR A 132 -18.14 10.09 16.99
C TYR A 132 -17.75 11.48 17.53
N LEU A 133 -17.26 12.36 16.65
CA LEU A 133 -16.90 13.74 17.05
C LEU A 133 -18.10 14.55 17.53
N VAL A 134 -19.28 14.37 16.92
CA VAL A 134 -20.50 15.09 17.32
C VAL A 134 -21.14 14.47 18.56
N GLU A 135 -21.37 13.15 18.55
CA GLU A 135 -22.20 12.50 19.57
C GLU A 135 -21.42 12.14 20.83
N VAL A 136 -20.15 11.73 20.69
CA VAL A 136 -19.31 11.31 21.82
C VAL A 136 -18.44 12.45 22.32
N CYS A 137 -17.77 13.19 21.43
CA CYS A 137 -16.90 14.31 21.82
C CYS A 137 -17.68 15.61 22.03
N GLY A 138 -18.93 15.72 21.57
CA GLY A 138 -19.78 16.90 21.74
C GLY A 138 -19.37 18.12 20.90
N CYS A 139 -18.55 17.93 19.86
CA CYS A 139 -18.06 19.02 19.03
C CYS A 139 -19.19 19.65 18.19
N LYS A 140 -19.15 20.98 18.07
CA LYS A 140 -20.15 21.78 17.36
C LYS A 140 -19.56 22.69 16.30
N LYS A 141 -18.24 22.93 16.33
CA LYS A 141 -17.53 23.82 15.41
C LYS A 141 -16.52 23.01 14.62
N PHE A 142 -16.86 22.79 13.36
CA PHE A 142 -16.10 21.90 12.48
C PHE A 142 -15.42 22.67 11.36
N GLY A 143 -14.28 22.16 10.93
CA GLY A 143 -13.61 22.57 9.72
C GLY A 143 -13.06 21.39 8.95
N MET A 144 -12.59 21.66 7.73
CA MET A 144 -12.00 20.65 6.87
C MET A 144 -10.78 21.18 6.15
N LEU A 145 -9.73 20.38 6.14
CA LEU A 145 -8.63 20.52 5.16
C LEU A 145 -9.00 19.72 3.91
N LYS A 146 -9.31 20.42 2.82
CA LYS A 146 -9.87 19.88 1.57
C LYS A 146 -8.77 19.75 0.51
N GLY A 147 -8.72 18.61 -0.16
CA GLY A 147 -7.84 18.38 -1.31
C GLY A 147 -8.34 19.01 -2.62
N PRO A 148 -7.53 18.92 -3.69
CA PRO A 148 -7.88 19.44 -5.01
C PRO A 148 -9.17 18.80 -5.57
N SER A 149 -10.02 19.60 -6.23
CA SER A 149 -11.29 19.15 -6.78
C SER A 149 -11.18 18.24 -8.01
N GLY A 150 -10.00 18.09 -8.60
CA GLY A 150 -9.77 17.19 -9.73
C GLY A 150 -9.75 15.69 -9.36
N ASN A 151 -9.73 15.35 -8.07
CA ASN A 151 -9.74 13.98 -7.60
C ASN A 151 -11.14 13.58 -7.10
N SER A 152 -11.73 12.54 -7.68
CA SER A 152 -13.08 12.07 -7.35
C SER A 152 -13.21 11.56 -5.91
N GLU A 153 -12.16 10.92 -5.35
CA GLU A 153 -12.16 10.46 -3.96
C GLU A 153 -12.18 11.64 -2.98
N PHE A 154 -11.39 12.68 -3.26
CA PHE A 154 -11.38 13.90 -2.44
C PHE A 154 -12.72 14.63 -2.49
N ASN A 155 -13.37 14.64 -3.65
CA ASN A 155 -14.72 15.20 -3.76
C ASN A 155 -15.72 14.37 -2.94
N GLN A 156 -15.67 13.05 -3.00
CA GLN A 156 -16.53 12.17 -2.20
C GLN A 156 -16.31 12.39 -0.70
N ARG A 157 -15.05 12.52 -0.24
CA ARG A 157 -14.73 12.85 1.17
C ARG A 157 -15.32 14.18 1.58
N TYR A 158 -15.21 15.21 0.73
CA TYR A 158 -15.80 16.52 0.97
C TYR A 158 -17.34 16.48 1.01
N ASP A 159 -17.96 15.82 0.05
CA ASP A 159 -19.43 15.72 -0.03
C ASP A 159 -19.97 14.96 1.19
N THR A 160 -19.29 13.90 1.64
CA THR A 160 -19.66 13.17 2.86
C THR A 160 -19.51 14.04 4.11
N PHE A 161 -18.44 14.84 4.21
CA PHE A 161 -18.29 15.80 5.30
C PHE A 161 -19.45 16.80 5.32
N MET A 162 -19.80 17.40 4.19
CA MET A 162 -20.89 18.37 4.10
C MET A 162 -22.26 17.72 4.38
N GLU A 163 -22.49 16.48 3.92
CA GLU A 163 -23.68 15.69 4.25
C GLU A 163 -23.84 15.55 5.77
N MET A 164 -22.76 15.17 6.48
CA MET A 164 -22.79 14.98 7.92
C MET A 164 -22.99 16.30 8.68
N MET A 165 -22.36 17.38 8.23
CA MET A 165 -22.60 18.70 8.82
C MET A 165 -24.05 19.12 8.69
N ASN A 166 -24.67 18.87 7.53
CA ASN A 166 -26.10 19.13 7.32
C ASN A 166 -27.00 18.22 8.18
N LYS A 167 -26.68 16.93 8.31
CA LYS A 167 -27.39 15.96 9.19
C LYS A 167 -27.47 16.47 10.62
N TYR A 168 -26.38 17.04 11.13
CA TYR A 168 -26.29 17.54 12.50
C TYR A 168 -26.61 19.04 12.65
N HIS A 169 -27.08 19.71 11.60
CA HIS A 169 -27.37 21.13 11.58
C HIS A 169 -26.21 22.03 11.99
N ILE A 170 -24.97 21.61 11.65
CA ILE A 170 -23.74 22.35 11.91
C ILE A 170 -23.44 23.24 10.70
N THR A 171 -23.32 24.54 10.93
CA THR A 171 -23.02 25.50 9.87
C THR A 171 -21.53 25.49 9.57
N VAL A 172 -21.16 25.21 8.33
CA VAL A 172 -19.81 25.31 7.78
C VAL A 172 -19.79 26.41 6.72
N THR A 173 -18.91 27.38 6.87
CA THR A 173 -18.69 28.47 5.92
C THR A 173 -17.40 28.23 5.11
N GLU A 174 -17.17 29.06 4.08
CA GLU A 174 -15.92 29.01 3.32
C GLU A 174 -14.67 29.21 4.18
N ASP A 175 -14.76 29.97 5.27
CA ASP A 175 -13.65 30.18 6.21
C ASP A 175 -13.30 28.90 7.02
N ASN A 176 -14.24 27.97 7.13
CA ASN A 176 -14.03 26.68 7.79
C ASN A 176 -13.44 25.62 6.85
N ILE A 177 -13.26 25.95 5.56
CA ILE A 177 -12.66 25.04 4.58
C ILE A 177 -11.29 25.60 4.16
N CYS A 178 -10.25 24.81 4.36
CA CYS A 178 -8.88 25.14 3.93
C CYS A 178 -8.49 24.24 2.77
N ASN A 179 -8.11 24.81 1.64
CA ASN A 179 -7.57 24.03 0.52
C ASN A 179 -6.10 23.69 0.79
N VAL A 180 -5.78 22.41 0.72
CA VAL A 180 -4.44 21.86 0.92
C VAL A 180 -4.05 20.96 -0.24
N HIS A 181 -2.77 20.73 -0.41
CA HIS A 181 -2.27 19.75 -1.37
C HIS A 181 -1.82 18.49 -0.63
N PRO A 182 -2.27 17.29 -1.01
CA PRO A 182 -2.06 16.06 -0.24
C PRO A 182 -0.59 15.62 -0.12
N SER A 183 0.30 16.13 -0.97
CA SER A 183 1.73 15.76 -1.01
C SER A 183 2.68 16.91 -0.70
N ASP A 184 2.18 18.12 -0.43
CA ASP A 184 3.01 19.30 -0.19
C ASP A 184 3.04 19.65 1.31
N ASP A 185 3.96 20.52 1.68
CA ASP A 185 4.01 21.18 2.97
C ASP A 185 2.83 22.16 3.09
N ASN A 186 1.94 21.92 4.05
CA ASN A 186 0.73 22.72 4.28
C ASN A 186 0.78 23.56 5.56
N HIS A 187 1.92 23.71 6.22
CA HIS A 187 2.06 24.45 7.48
C HIS A 187 1.51 25.87 7.40
N ASP A 188 1.87 26.62 6.37
CA ASP A 188 1.38 28.01 6.22
C ASP A 188 -0.14 28.08 6.03
N ALA A 189 -0.73 27.14 5.28
CA ALA A 189 -2.17 27.05 5.08
C ALA A 189 -2.88 26.68 6.39
N CYS A 190 -2.39 25.69 7.13
CA CYS A 190 -2.90 25.27 8.43
C CYS A 190 -2.83 26.39 9.46
N LYS A 191 -1.73 27.13 9.51
CA LYS A 191 -1.56 28.29 10.38
C LYS A 191 -2.56 29.42 10.07
N ALA A 192 -2.75 29.73 8.79
CA ALA A 192 -3.74 30.71 8.37
C ALA A 192 -5.16 30.28 8.71
N PHE A 193 -5.49 28.99 8.51
CA PHE A 193 -6.77 28.39 8.85
C PHE A 193 -7.06 28.48 10.37
N LEU A 194 -6.13 28.09 11.23
CA LEU A 194 -6.29 28.16 12.68
C LEU A 194 -6.46 29.61 13.16
N LYS A 195 -5.77 30.57 12.54
CA LYS A 195 -5.92 31.99 12.85
C LYS A 195 -7.31 32.54 12.51
N LYS A 196 -7.91 32.07 11.40
CA LYS A 196 -9.28 32.43 11.00
C LYS A 196 -10.34 31.78 11.88
N ASN A 197 -10.04 30.60 12.45
CA ASN A 197 -10.95 29.76 13.20
C ASN A 197 -10.45 29.52 14.64
N PRO A 198 -10.32 30.58 15.48
CA PRO A 198 -9.71 30.44 16.80
C PRO A 198 -10.49 29.56 17.78
N ASP A 199 -11.77 29.35 17.51
CA ASP A 199 -12.73 28.60 18.31
C ASP A 199 -13.15 27.26 17.66
N ILE A 200 -12.39 26.77 16.66
CA ILE A 200 -12.60 25.47 16.03
C ILE A 200 -12.42 24.35 17.06
N GLU A 201 -13.29 23.34 17.03
CA GLU A 201 -13.29 22.23 17.98
C GLU A 201 -12.85 20.90 17.31
N ALA A 202 -13.17 20.73 16.04
CA ALA A 202 -12.82 19.52 15.29
C ALA A 202 -12.48 19.83 13.83
N VAL A 203 -11.48 19.15 13.29
CA VAL A 203 -11.06 19.28 11.89
C VAL A 203 -10.91 17.90 11.27
N PHE A 204 -11.63 17.67 10.16
CA PHE A 204 -11.42 16.54 9.28
C PHE A 204 -10.40 16.92 8.20
N CYS A 205 -9.37 16.10 8.02
CA CYS A 205 -8.31 16.33 7.06
C CYS A 205 -8.40 15.31 5.92
N ILE A 206 -8.09 15.77 4.70
CA ILE A 206 -8.20 14.97 3.49
C ILE A 206 -7.32 13.72 3.54
N ASN A 207 -6.18 13.80 4.22
CA ASN A 207 -5.26 12.70 4.47
C ASN A 207 -4.45 12.93 5.76
N ASP A 208 -3.68 11.92 6.16
CA ASP A 208 -2.86 11.95 7.38
C ASP A 208 -1.73 12.98 7.29
N TYR A 209 -1.12 13.19 6.12
CA TYR A 209 -0.02 14.17 5.99
C TYR A 209 -0.49 15.58 6.30
N SER A 210 -1.59 16.00 5.70
CA SER A 210 -2.17 17.33 6.01
C SER A 210 -2.68 17.42 7.46
N ALA A 211 -3.13 16.29 8.03
CA ALA A 211 -3.54 16.25 9.44
C ALA A 211 -2.34 16.39 10.40
N LEU A 212 -1.19 15.82 10.06
CA LEU A 212 0.04 15.96 10.84
C LEU A 212 0.57 17.39 10.78
N ASP A 213 0.58 18.04 9.61
CA ASP A 213 0.92 19.47 9.48
C ASP A 213 0.01 20.32 10.36
N LEU A 214 -1.31 20.06 10.37
CA LEU A 214 -2.25 20.74 11.24
C LEU A 214 -1.95 20.49 12.73
N CYS A 215 -1.64 19.26 13.13
CA CYS A 215 -1.28 18.92 14.50
C CYS A 215 -0.04 19.70 14.97
N ASP A 216 0.95 19.87 14.11
CA ASP A 216 2.15 20.64 14.45
C ASP A 216 1.86 22.13 14.60
N GLU A 217 0.99 22.70 13.78
CA GLU A 217 0.54 24.10 13.94
C GLU A 217 -0.33 24.30 15.20
N ILE A 218 -1.16 23.30 15.57
CA ILE A 218 -1.90 23.32 16.84
C ILE A 218 -0.93 23.34 18.04
N LYS A 219 0.12 22.52 18.01
CA LYS A 219 1.17 22.50 19.05
C LYS A 219 1.94 23.83 19.09
N ALA A 220 2.23 24.43 17.94
CA ALA A 220 2.89 25.74 17.85
C ALA A 220 2.08 26.86 18.52
N LEU A 221 0.74 26.71 18.59
CA LEU A 221 -0.14 27.60 19.35
C LEU A 221 -0.19 27.28 20.86
N GLY A 222 0.58 26.30 21.35
CA GLY A 222 0.56 25.85 22.74
C GLY A 222 -0.68 25.02 23.12
N LYS A 223 -1.40 24.49 22.12
CA LYS A 223 -2.55 23.60 22.28
C LYS A 223 -2.16 22.15 22.01
N THR A 224 -2.97 21.22 22.51
CA THR A 224 -2.76 19.78 22.31
C THR A 224 -3.81 19.22 21.35
N PRO A 225 -3.40 18.61 20.22
CA PRO A 225 -4.33 17.88 19.36
C PRO A 225 -5.05 16.78 20.16
N GLY A 226 -6.37 16.67 19.97
CA GLY A 226 -7.20 15.75 20.74
C GLY A 226 -7.76 16.33 22.04
N HIS A 227 -7.15 17.37 22.59
CA HIS A 227 -7.68 18.04 23.79
C HIS A 227 -8.50 19.28 23.41
N GLU A 228 -7.84 20.35 22.95
CA GLU A 228 -8.54 21.57 22.56
C GLU A 228 -9.13 21.51 21.15
N ILE A 229 -8.44 20.84 20.24
CA ILE A 229 -8.88 20.66 18.85
C ILE A 229 -8.76 19.19 18.49
N LYS A 230 -9.87 18.56 18.13
CA LYS A 230 -9.90 17.19 17.65
C LYS A 230 -9.45 17.16 16.19
N VAL A 231 -8.61 16.17 15.84
CA VAL A 231 -8.10 16.02 14.47
C VAL A 231 -8.36 14.60 13.98
N LEU A 232 -9.01 14.48 12.83
CA LEU A 232 -9.30 13.22 12.15
C LEU A 232 -8.62 13.23 10.78
N GLY A 233 -7.69 12.30 10.56
CA GLY A 233 -7.00 12.09 9.29
C GLY A 233 -7.69 11.06 8.39
N TYR A 234 -6.99 10.66 7.33
CA TYR A 234 -7.36 9.60 6.40
C TYR A 234 -6.10 8.93 5.86
N ASP A 235 -6.11 7.63 5.55
CA ASP A 235 -5.12 6.72 4.98
C ASP A 235 -4.43 5.78 5.98
N ASN A 236 -4.50 6.03 7.29
CA ASN A 236 -3.89 5.21 8.35
C ASN A 236 -2.39 4.94 8.10
N THR A 237 -1.64 5.99 7.85
CA THR A 237 -0.20 5.91 7.61
C THR A 237 0.56 5.51 8.89
N ILE A 238 1.77 4.95 8.72
CA ILE A 238 2.67 4.64 9.86
C ILE A 238 2.99 5.92 10.65
N GLN A 239 3.14 7.06 9.99
CA GLN A 239 3.40 8.36 10.62
C GLN A 239 2.25 8.79 11.53
N SER A 240 0.99 8.51 11.13
CA SER A 240 -0.17 8.84 11.96
C SER A 240 -0.18 8.07 13.28
N SER A 241 0.22 6.79 13.27
CA SER A 241 0.30 5.97 14.48
C SER A 241 1.46 6.34 15.41
N LYS A 242 2.56 6.85 14.86
CA LYS A 242 3.77 7.27 15.59
C LYS A 242 3.74 8.74 16.03
N ALA A 243 2.75 9.51 15.61
CA ALA A 243 2.60 10.91 16.01
C ALA A 243 2.40 11.06 17.53
N ILE A 244 2.70 12.24 18.05
CA ILE A 244 2.46 12.58 19.47
C ILE A 244 1.57 13.82 19.55
N PRO A 245 0.30 13.68 19.97
CA PRO A 245 -0.40 12.42 20.24
C PRO A 245 -0.65 11.62 18.95
N PRO A 246 -0.87 10.28 19.06
CA PRO A 246 -1.24 9.46 17.90
C PRO A 246 -2.48 9.98 17.19
N LEU A 247 -2.41 10.05 15.85
CA LEU A 247 -3.45 10.63 15.01
C LEU A 247 -4.54 9.58 14.68
N ALA A 248 -5.77 9.87 15.06
CA ALA A 248 -6.95 9.12 14.61
C ALA A 248 -7.19 9.35 13.13
N THR A 249 -7.61 8.33 12.43
CA THR A 249 -7.65 8.34 10.97
C THR A 249 -8.71 7.38 10.44
N ILE A 250 -9.07 7.54 9.18
CA ILE A 250 -9.87 6.54 8.46
C ILE A 250 -8.89 5.60 7.74
N SER A 251 -9.02 4.30 8.01
CA SER A 251 -8.19 3.27 7.38
C SER A 251 -8.81 2.80 6.08
N ALA A 252 -8.09 3.03 4.98
CA ALA A 252 -8.32 2.41 3.68
C ALA A 252 -7.08 1.55 3.39
N ASP A 253 -7.16 0.23 3.52
CA ASP A 253 -5.98 -0.65 3.44
C ASP A 253 -5.56 -0.97 2.00
N PRO A 254 -4.51 -0.35 1.43
CA PRO A 254 -4.12 -0.58 0.04
C PRO A 254 -3.67 -2.02 -0.25
N VAL A 255 -3.23 -2.78 0.76
CA VAL A 255 -2.86 -4.19 0.59
C VAL A 255 -4.10 -5.01 0.24
N THR A 256 -5.19 -4.84 1.00
CA THR A 256 -6.47 -5.49 0.70
C THR A 256 -7.00 -5.05 -0.67
N LEU A 257 -6.90 -3.76 -1.00
CA LEU A 257 -7.33 -3.24 -2.30
C LEU A 257 -6.60 -3.92 -3.47
N GLY A 258 -5.28 -4.04 -3.38
CA GLY A 258 -4.47 -4.71 -4.40
C GLY A 258 -4.77 -6.19 -4.52
N HIS A 259 -4.95 -6.87 -3.39
CA HIS A 259 -5.32 -8.28 -3.36
C HIS A 259 -6.66 -8.53 -4.05
N GLU A 260 -7.69 -7.76 -3.70
CA GLU A 260 -9.01 -7.85 -4.32
C GLU A 260 -8.99 -7.49 -5.81
N ALA A 261 -8.21 -6.49 -6.22
CA ALA A 261 -8.06 -6.15 -7.63
C ALA A 261 -7.52 -7.31 -8.45
N ALA A 262 -6.52 -8.04 -7.94
CA ALA A 262 -5.98 -9.24 -8.60
C ALA A 262 -7.00 -10.40 -8.62
N ALA A 263 -7.76 -10.59 -7.56
CA ALA A 263 -8.81 -11.60 -7.50
C ALA A 263 -9.95 -11.31 -8.49
N TYR A 264 -10.36 -10.03 -8.62
CA TYR A 264 -11.35 -9.61 -9.62
C TYR A 264 -10.83 -9.74 -11.05
N LEU A 265 -9.55 -9.45 -11.26
CA LEU A 265 -8.91 -9.68 -12.56
C LEU A 265 -8.89 -11.17 -12.94
N ASP A 266 -8.62 -12.06 -11.98
CA ASP A 266 -8.68 -13.52 -12.18
C ASP A 266 -10.07 -13.96 -12.64
N LEU A 267 -11.14 -13.50 -11.98
CA LEU A 267 -12.52 -13.79 -12.38
C LEU A 267 -12.81 -13.29 -13.79
N LYS A 268 -12.33 -12.09 -14.13
CA LYS A 268 -12.52 -11.49 -15.46
C LYS A 268 -11.76 -12.25 -16.55
N MET A 269 -10.52 -12.69 -16.28
CA MET A 269 -9.73 -13.53 -17.19
C MET A 269 -10.35 -14.91 -17.41
N LYS A 270 -11.16 -15.39 -16.49
CA LYS A 270 -11.95 -16.63 -16.59
C LYS A 270 -13.29 -16.43 -17.31
N GLY A 271 -13.56 -15.21 -17.81
CA GLY A 271 -14.77 -14.87 -18.56
C GLY A 271 -16.00 -14.54 -17.71
N SER A 272 -15.81 -14.34 -16.39
CA SER A 272 -16.89 -13.89 -15.52
C SER A 272 -17.16 -12.40 -15.73
N ASN A 273 -18.45 -12.03 -15.81
CA ASN A 273 -18.83 -10.62 -15.70
C ASN A 273 -18.84 -10.23 -14.24
N VAL A 274 -17.93 -9.32 -13.86
CA VAL A 274 -17.79 -8.85 -12.47
C VAL A 274 -18.07 -7.36 -12.40
N ASP A 275 -18.97 -7.00 -11.49
CA ASP A 275 -19.29 -5.60 -11.20
C ASP A 275 -18.17 -4.95 -10.37
N SER A 276 -18.13 -3.62 -10.36
CA SER A 276 -17.23 -2.88 -9.49
C SER A 276 -17.58 -3.09 -8.02
N ILE A 277 -16.58 -3.02 -7.14
CA ILE A 277 -16.75 -3.16 -5.69
C ILE A 277 -16.14 -1.97 -4.96
N ASN A 278 -16.79 -1.57 -3.87
CA ASN A 278 -16.25 -0.62 -2.90
C ASN A 278 -15.94 -1.37 -1.59
N LEU A 279 -14.68 -1.38 -1.19
CA LEU A 279 -14.22 -1.96 0.07
C LEU A 279 -14.51 -0.99 1.21
N PRO A 280 -14.87 -1.45 2.41
CA PRO A 280 -15.13 -0.56 3.53
C PRO A 280 -13.85 0.15 3.98
N ALA A 281 -13.94 1.46 4.21
CA ALA A 281 -12.98 2.21 4.99
C ALA A 281 -13.51 2.35 6.43
N THR A 282 -12.64 2.26 7.43
CA THR A 282 -13.03 2.18 8.84
C THR A 282 -12.34 3.22 9.69
N LEU A 283 -13.01 3.69 10.75
CA LEU A 283 -12.45 4.62 11.72
C LEU A 283 -11.43 3.90 12.64
N VAL A 284 -10.21 4.42 12.68
CA VAL A 284 -9.17 4.05 13.65
C VAL A 284 -9.08 5.17 14.69
N LYS A 285 -9.62 4.92 15.88
CA LYS A 285 -9.62 5.90 16.98
C LYS A 285 -8.25 5.94 17.63
N ARG A 286 -7.73 7.15 17.84
CA ARG A 286 -6.47 7.43 18.57
C ARG A 286 -6.61 8.73 19.35
N ASP A 287 -5.54 9.13 20.04
CA ASP A 287 -5.54 10.23 21.02
C ASP A 287 -5.90 11.60 20.43
N SER A 288 -5.71 11.80 19.12
CA SER A 288 -6.11 13.06 18.47
C SER A 288 -7.63 13.31 18.43
N LEU A 289 -8.46 12.32 18.80
CA LEU A 289 -9.88 12.50 19.07
C LEU A 289 -10.19 12.78 20.54
N GLY A 290 -9.16 12.80 21.42
CA GLY A 290 -9.34 13.01 22.84
C GLY A 290 -10.03 11.84 23.52
N THR A 291 -9.60 10.63 23.23
CA THR A 291 -10.06 9.44 23.93
C THR A 291 -9.66 9.55 25.40
N ASN A 292 -10.61 9.95 26.26
CA ASN A 292 -10.45 9.85 27.70
C ASN A 292 -10.55 8.38 28.06
N ASP A 293 -9.44 7.77 28.49
CA ASP A 293 -9.38 6.41 29.03
C ASP A 293 -10.42 6.14 30.14
N ASN A 294 -10.90 7.19 30.80
CA ASN A 294 -11.91 7.09 31.86
C ASN A 294 -13.37 6.94 31.35
N ALA A 295 -13.66 7.21 30.08
CA ALA A 295 -15.02 7.01 29.52
C ALA A 295 -15.27 5.56 29.09
N TYR A 296 -14.22 4.74 28.96
CA TYR A 296 -14.32 3.38 28.44
C TYR A 296 -14.66 2.30 29.46
N ILE A 297 -14.55 2.57 30.74
CA ILE A 297 -14.87 1.58 31.81
C ILE A 297 -16.39 1.44 32.05
N GLY A 298 -17.22 2.19 31.34
CA GLY A 298 -18.67 2.17 31.57
C GLY A 298 -19.57 2.37 30.36
N SER A 299 -19.04 2.40 29.13
CA SER A 299 -19.87 2.65 27.94
C SER A 299 -20.52 1.39 27.39
N SER A 300 -21.70 1.57 26.79
CA SER A 300 -22.49 0.49 26.16
C SER A 300 -21.73 -0.30 25.08
N SER A 301 -20.64 0.24 24.54
CA SER A 301 -19.80 -0.39 23.52
C SER A 301 -18.96 -1.56 24.06
N THR A 302 -18.52 -1.51 25.33
CA THR A 302 -17.78 -2.62 25.96
C THR A 302 -18.67 -3.83 26.25
N ARG A 303 -19.93 -3.61 26.60
CA ARG A 303 -20.90 -4.70 26.74
C ARG A 303 -21.21 -5.38 25.42
N HIS A 304 -21.24 -4.64 24.35
CA HIS A 304 -21.50 -5.20 23.01
C HIS A 304 -20.38 -6.15 22.55
N LEU A 305 -19.10 -5.85 22.83
CA LEU A 305 -17.97 -6.72 22.47
C LEU A 305 -18.04 -8.09 23.17
N ALA A 306 -18.43 -8.13 24.45
CA ALA A 306 -18.56 -9.37 25.21
C ALA A 306 -19.72 -10.27 24.72
N GLU A 307 -20.74 -9.65 24.13
CA GLU A 307 -21.94 -10.33 23.61
C GLU A 307 -21.76 -10.82 22.16
N MET A 308 -20.72 -10.36 21.46
CA MET A 308 -20.41 -10.80 20.09
C MET A 308 -20.15 -12.30 20.06
N ASP A 309 -20.80 -12.98 19.13
CA ASP A 309 -20.40 -14.34 18.81
C ASP A 309 -19.01 -14.36 18.13
N THR A 310 -18.44 -15.55 17.93
CA THR A 310 -17.08 -15.66 17.39
C THR A 310 -17.01 -15.20 15.93
N ASP A 311 -18.08 -15.33 15.17
CA ASP A 311 -18.20 -14.93 13.79
C ASP A 311 -18.25 -13.40 13.64
N GLU A 312 -19.07 -12.74 14.47
CA GLU A 312 -19.16 -11.29 14.54
C GLU A 312 -17.83 -10.67 15.00
N ALA A 313 -17.18 -11.30 15.98
CA ALA A 313 -15.86 -10.88 16.46
C ALA A 313 -14.77 -11.01 15.37
N PHE A 314 -14.82 -12.09 14.58
CA PHE A 314 -13.91 -12.23 13.46
C PHE A 314 -14.12 -11.10 12.43
N ASP A 315 -15.35 -10.85 12.01
CA ASP A 315 -15.67 -9.81 11.06
C ASP A 315 -15.30 -8.40 11.60
N TYR A 316 -15.38 -8.18 12.91
CA TYR A 316 -14.98 -6.95 13.57
C TYR A 316 -13.45 -6.76 13.65
N ILE A 317 -12.71 -7.83 13.91
CA ILE A 317 -11.24 -7.79 14.06
C ILE A 317 -10.54 -7.89 12.71
N PHE A 318 -11.07 -8.70 11.79
CA PHE A 318 -10.49 -8.96 10.48
C PHE A 318 -11.25 -8.28 9.35
N TYR A 319 -11.84 -7.12 9.59
CA TYR A 319 -12.61 -6.39 8.58
C TYR A 319 -11.83 -6.11 7.30
N ARG A 320 -10.49 -6.14 7.35
CA ARG A 320 -9.57 -5.99 6.21
C ARG A 320 -9.35 -7.30 5.44
N LEU A 321 -9.66 -8.45 6.06
CA LEU A 321 -9.38 -9.75 5.45
C LEU A 321 -10.57 -10.18 4.58
N ARG A 322 -10.46 -9.92 3.27
CA ARG A 322 -11.38 -10.45 2.27
C ARG A 322 -10.57 -11.19 1.22
N ARG A 323 -11.00 -12.42 0.90
CA ARG A 323 -10.39 -13.23 -0.16
C ARG A 323 -11.49 -13.66 -1.11
N SER A 324 -11.53 -13.04 -2.29
CA SER A 324 -12.50 -13.35 -3.33
C SER A 324 -12.57 -14.84 -3.64
N GLY A 325 -13.79 -15.35 -3.70
CA GLY A 325 -14.06 -16.75 -4.07
C GLY A 325 -13.90 -17.76 -2.94
N LYS A 326 -13.55 -17.36 -1.70
CA LYS A 326 -13.54 -18.22 -0.51
C LYS A 326 -14.55 -17.73 0.50
N SER A 327 -15.30 -18.64 1.11
CA SER A 327 -16.08 -18.30 2.31
C SER A 327 -15.14 -18.11 3.50
N LYS A 328 -15.54 -17.33 4.51
CA LYS A 328 -14.68 -17.06 5.68
C LYS A 328 -14.24 -18.33 6.41
N GLU A 329 -15.07 -19.35 6.42
CA GLU A 329 -14.80 -20.64 7.06
C GLU A 329 -13.63 -21.40 6.39
N GLN A 330 -13.30 -21.07 5.15
CA GLN A 330 -12.20 -21.66 4.39
C GLN A 330 -10.84 -20.93 4.64
N LEU A 331 -10.87 -19.79 5.35
CA LEU A 331 -9.67 -19.03 5.64
C LEU A 331 -8.89 -19.65 6.81
N PRO A 332 -7.56 -19.88 6.67
CA PRO A 332 -6.72 -20.36 7.77
C PRO A 332 -6.78 -19.45 9.00
N GLU A 333 -6.85 -18.15 8.78
CA GLU A 333 -6.93 -17.12 9.81
C GLU A 333 -8.22 -17.22 10.60
N TYR A 334 -9.34 -17.47 9.93
CA TYR A 334 -10.63 -17.70 10.58
C TYR A 334 -10.60 -18.97 11.43
N GLN A 335 -10.13 -20.08 10.88
CA GLN A 335 -10.06 -21.35 11.60
C GLN A 335 -9.17 -21.27 12.85
N ALA A 336 -8.03 -20.57 12.74
CA ALA A 336 -7.12 -20.35 13.86
C ALA A 336 -7.74 -19.41 14.92
N PHE A 337 -8.39 -18.33 14.47
CA PHE A 337 -9.09 -17.39 15.34
C PHE A 337 -10.20 -18.05 16.13
N VAL A 338 -11.09 -18.81 15.46
CA VAL A 338 -12.19 -19.53 16.12
C VAL A 338 -11.66 -20.43 17.22
N LYS A 339 -10.64 -21.26 16.93
CA LYS A 339 -10.05 -22.16 17.92
C LYS A 339 -9.47 -21.40 19.12
N LEU A 340 -8.76 -20.31 18.86
CA LEU A 340 -8.20 -19.47 19.92
C LEU A 340 -9.29 -18.88 20.80
N ILE A 341 -10.27 -18.21 20.19
CA ILE A 341 -11.34 -17.52 20.94
C ILE A 341 -12.24 -18.49 21.68
N GLU A 342 -12.61 -19.62 21.07
CA GLU A 342 -13.39 -20.63 21.77
C GLU A 342 -12.63 -21.21 22.97
N SER A 343 -11.32 -21.43 22.85
CA SER A 343 -10.49 -21.88 23.96
C SER A 343 -10.42 -20.84 25.10
N LEU A 344 -10.33 -19.54 24.76
CA LEU A 344 -10.38 -18.47 25.75
C LEU A 344 -11.76 -18.35 26.41
N LYS A 345 -12.84 -18.48 25.63
CA LYS A 345 -14.22 -18.45 26.16
C LYS A 345 -14.53 -19.62 27.09
N LEU A 346 -13.87 -20.77 26.96
CA LEU A 346 -14.01 -21.87 27.91
C LEU A 346 -13.65 -21.43 29.33
N PHE A 347 -12.65 -20.58 29.49
CA PHE A 347 -12.23 -20.05 30.80
C PHE A 347 -13.30 -19.21 31.49
N MET A 348 -14.22 -18.60 30.75
CA MET A 348 -15.30 -17.80 31.34
C MET A 348 -16.22 -18.62 32.25
N ASN A 349 -16.22 -19.95 32.11
CA ASN A 349 -17.06 -20.86 32.85
C ASN A 349 -16.28 -21.80 33.80
N MET A 350 -14.95 -21.64 33.90
CA MET A 350 -14.06 -22.42 34.73
C MET A 350 -13.77 -21.71 36.07
N GLU A 351 -13.84 -22.46 37.18
CA GLU A 351 -13.40 -21.98 38.50
C GLU A 351 -11.87 -22.18 38.67
N THR A 352 -11.33 -23.25 38.05
CA THR A 352 -9.91 -23.61 38.09
C THR A 352 -9.35 -23.84 36.70
N ILE A 353 -8.10 -23.42 36.47
CA ILE A 353 -7.34 -23.63 35.22
C ILE A 353 -6.19 -24.59 35.52
N ASP A 354 -6.15 -25.70 34.79
CA ASP A 354 -5.07 -26.68 34.85
C ASP A 354 -4.02 -26.47 33.75
N ASP A 355 -2.94 -27.25 33.84
CA ASP A 355 -1.84 -27.17 32.87
C ASP A 355 -2.26 -27.55 31.46
N ASP A 356 -3.23 -28.46 31.30
CA ASP A 356 -3.72 -28.90 29.99
C ASP A 356 -4.46 -27.77 29.28
N ALA A 357 -5.24 -26.98 30.02
CA ALA A 357 -5.91 -25.78 29.50
C ALA A 357 -4.90 -24.70 29.07
N TYR A 358 -3.85 -24.52 29.85
CA TYR A 358 -2.74 -23.61 29.48
C TYR A 358 -2.06 -24.02 28.17
N PHE A 359 -1.66 -25.29 28.05
CA PHE A 359 -1.02 -25.81 26.83
C PHE A 359 -1.93 -25.72 25.61
N MET A 360 -3.24 -25.95 25.77
CA MET A 360 -4.21 -25.86 24.70
C MET A 360 -4.28 -24.43 24.12
N VAL A 361 -4.42 -23.42 24.98
CA VAL A 361 -4.47 -22.01 24.53
C VAL A 361 -3.16 -21.57 23.90
N SER A 362 -2.02 -21.91 24.52
CA SER A 362 -0.70 -21.59 23.97
C SER A 362 -0.49 -22.21 22.57
N ARG A 363 -0.98 -23.42 22.36
CA ARG A 363 -0.93 -24.09 21.05
C ARG A 363 -1.79 -23.37 20.01
N TYR A 364 -3.06 -23.09 20.33
CA TYR A 364 -3.95 -22.41 19.38
C TYR A 364 -3.49 -20.98 19.08
N PHE A 365 -2.87 -20.34 20.06
CA PHE A 365 -2.25 -19.05 19.83
C PHE A 365 -1.00 -19.16 18.91
N GLY A 366 -0.17 -20.19 19.10
CA GLY A 366 0.91 -20.50 18.18
C GLY A 366 0.42 -20.73 16.75
N ASP A 367 -0.66 -21.48 16.57
CA ASP A 367 -1.29 -21.69 15.25
C ASP A 367 -1.81 -20.38 14.64
N PHE A 368 -2.39 -19.50 15.46
CA PHE A 368 -2.88 -18.19 15.06
C PHE A 368 -1.75 -17.26 14.56
N VAL A 369 -0.61 -17.26 15.24
CA VAL A 369 0.57 -16.51 14.80
C VAL A 369 1.22 -17.14 13.56
N ALA A 370 1.30 -18.49 13.52
CA ALA A 370 1.93 -19.22 12.41
C ALA A 370 1.19 -19.05 11.07
N CYS A 371 -0.13 -18.84 11.08
CA CYS A 371 -0.88 -18.53 9.86
C CYS A 371 -0.83 -17.03 9.48
N ASN A 372 0.02 -16.21 10.13
CA ASN A 372 0.14 -14.76 9.94
C ASN A 372 -1.18 -13.99 10.21
N ALA A 373 -2.06 -14.52 11.05
CA ALA A 373 -3.34 -13.88 11.33
C ALA A 373 -3.15 -12.48 11.97
N THR A 374 -2.11 -12.29 12.79
CA THR A 374 -1.76 -10.99 13.39
C THR A 374 -1.52 -9.89 12.36
N ARG A 375 -1.05 -10.25 11.17
CA ARG A 375 -0.82 -9.30 10.07
C ARG A 375 -2.10 -8.69 9.51
N TYR A 376 -3.20 -9.45 9.57
CA TYR A 376 -4.49 -9.04 9.00
C TYR A 376 -5.47 -8.57 10.07
N ALA A 377 -5.21 -8.90 11.34
CA ALA A 377 -6.03 -8.47 12.46
C ALA A 377 -5.85 -6.98 12.74
N ASP A 378 -6.93 -6.30 13.09
CA ASP A 378 -6.85 -5.05 13.80
C ASP A 378 -6.43 -5.34 15.24
N ILE A 379 -5.17 -5.04 15.56
CA ILE A 379 -4.55 -5.41 16.85
C ILE A 379 -5.25 -4.72 18.02
N GLU A 380 -5.74 -3.50 17.85
CA GLU A 380 -6.47 -2.79 18.89
C GLU A 380 -7.82 -3.47 19.18
N ASN A 381 -8.57 -3.81 18.12
CA ASN A 381 -9.83 -4.52 18.28
C ASN A 381 -9.63 -5.94 18.83
N LEU A 382 -8.57 -6.64 18.41
CA LEU A 382 -8.20 -7.96 18.92
C LEU A 382 -7.89 -7.90 20.43
N THR A 383 -7.03 -6.97 20.84
CA THR A 383 -6.65 -6.83 22.26
C THR A 383 -7.83 -6.43 23.12
N ARG A 384 -8.69 -5.51 22.67
CA ARG A 384 -9.91 -5.13 23.38
C ARG A 384 -10.88 -6.31 23.57
N TYR A 385 -11.04 -7.13 22.53
CA TYR A 385 -11.91 -8.30 22.59
C TYR A 385 -11.36 -9.36 23.56
N ILE A 386 -10.06 -9.60 23.53
CA ILE A 386 -9.34 -10.48 24.45
C ILE A 386 -9.44 -9.96 25.90
N ASP A 387 -9.26 -8.64 26.12
CA ASP A 387 -9.40 -8.01 27.45
C ASP A 387 -10.80 -8.21 28.02
N GLN A 388 -11.83 -8.11 27.18
CA GLN A 388 -13.20 -8.33 27.65
C GLN A 388 -13.43 -9.77 28.10
N ILE A 389 -12.95 -10.76 27.31
CA ILE A 389 -13.00 -12.18 27.71
C ILE A 389 -12.25 -12.38 29.04
N LYS A 390 -11.09 -11.72 29.20
CA LYS A 390 -10.31 -11.77 30.45
C LYS A 390 -11.11 -11.28 31.64
N VAL A 391 -11.70 -10.09 31.53
CA VAL A 391 -12.51 -9.50 32.62
C VAL A 391 -13.66 -10.41 33.02
N ASP A 392 -14.38 -10.94 32.05
CA ASP A 392 -15.55 -11.80 32.31
C ASP A 392 -15.15 -13.16 32.90
N SER A 393 -13.93 -13.64 32.58
CA SER A 393 -13.39 -14.89 33.14
C SER A 393 -12.91 -14.73 34.59
N VAL A 394 -12.14 -13.70 34.86
CA VAL A 394 -11.51 -13.47 36.19
C VAL A 394 -12.53 -13.32 37.31
N ILE A 395 -13.73 -12.80 37.04
CA ILE A 395 -14.79 -12.60 38.03
C ILE A 395 -15.22 -13.91 38.68
N ARG A 396 -15.06 -15.06 38.03
CA ARG A 396 -15.53 -16.38 38.47
C ARG A 396 -14.43 -17.31 38.97
N MET A 397 -13.16 -16.95 38.80
CA MET A 397 -12.02 -17.80 39.11
C MET A 397 -11.57 -17.71 40.57
N GLU A 398 -11.08 -18.83 41.11
CA GLU A 398 -10.34 -18.84 42.36
C GLU A 398 -9.00 -18.06 42.21
N MET A 399 -8.48 -17.56 43.34
CA MET A 399 -7.32 -16.67 43.34
C MET A 399 -6.06 -17.27 42.72
N GLU A 400 -5.82 -18.56 42.87
CA GLU A 400 -4.67 -19.27 42.29
C GLU A 400 -4.81 -19.39 40.77
N SER A 401 -6.00 -19.66 40.28
CA SER A 401 -6.32 -19.71 38.86
C SER A 401 -6.26 -18.35 38.18
N GLN A 402 -6.59 -17.25 38.90
CA GLN A 402 -6.43 -15.90 38.41
C GLN A 402 -4.96 -15.57 38.10
N ILE A 403 -4.02 -16.05 38.92
CA ILE A 403 -2.58 -15.84 38.71
C ILE A 403 -2.10 -16.59 37.46
N ASN A 404 -2.50 -17.86 37.32
CA ASN A 404 -2.14 -18.68 36.15
C ASN A 404 -2.74 -18.09 34.87
N PHE A 405 -3.96 -17.59 34.95
CA PHE A 405 -4.65 -16.94 33.85
C PHE A 405 -3.96 -15.63 33.41
N GLU A 406 -3.46 -14.84 34.39
CA GLU A 406 -2.70 -13.65 34.07
C GLU A 406 -1.42 -13.96 33.29
N TYR A 407 -0.71 -15.06 33.61
CA TYR A 407 0.46 -15.50 32.84
C TYR A 407 0.12 -15.83 31.40
N ILE A 408 -1.01 -16.51 31.15
CA ILE A 408 -1.49 -16.82 29.79
C ILE A 408 -1.67 -15.51 29.00
N TYR A 409 -2.31 -14.53 29.59
CA TYR A 409 -2.57 -13.24 28.95
C TYR A 409 -1.29 -12.42 28.71
N GLN A 410 -0.38 -12.42 29.65
CA GLN A 410 0.93 -11.75 29.47
C GLN A 410 1.74 -12.37 28.33
N ASP A 411 1.75 -13.71 28.21
CA ASP A 411 2.40 -14.38 27.10
C ASP A 411 1.72 -14.07 25.75
N LEU A 412 0.40 -14.00 25.75
CA LEU A 412 -0.42 -13.65 24.58
C LEU A 412 -0.09 -12.22 24.11
N TYR A 413 -0.12 -11.24 25.01
CA TYR A 413 0.22 -9.85 24.71
C TYR A 413 1.66 -9.69 24.27
N LYS A 414 2.60 -10.34 24.97
CA LYS A 414 4.01 -10.30 24.61
C LYS A 414 4.24 -10.81 23.20
N THR A 415 3.58 -11.88 22.81
CA THR A 415 3.75 -12.47 21.47
C THR A 415 3.06 -11.61 20.40
N ILE A 416 1.89 -11.03 20.67
CA ILE A 416 1.26 -10.05 19.76
C ILE A 416 2.18 -8.85 19.55
N LEU A 417 2.72 -8.28 20.62
CA LEU A 417 3.66 -7.15 20.56
C LEU A 417 4.95 -7.51 19.83
N GLN A 418 5.50 -8.70 20.07
CA GLN A 418 6.71 -9.18 19.37
C GLN A 418 6.46 -9.40 17.88
N SER A 419 5.31 -9.98 17.51
CA SER A 419 4.92 -10.15 16.12
C SER A 419 4.77 -8.78 15.42
N THR A 420 4.10 -7.84 16.06
CA THR A 420 3.90 -6.49 15.53
C THR A 420 5.21 -5.70 15.46
N ASP A 421 6.06 -5.77 16.50
CA ASP A 421 7.38 -5.09 16.54
C ASP A 421 8.35 -5.72 15.51
N SER A 422 8.32 -7.04 15.33
CA SER A 422 9.13 -7.71 14.32
C SER A 422 8.72 -7.31 12.90
N ASP A 423 7.43 -7.15 12.65
CA ASP A 423 6.91 -6.69 11.35
C ASP A 423 7.26 -5.22 11.09
N ILE A 424 7.19 -4.37 12.12
CA ILE A 424 7.59 -2.95 12.04
C ILE A 424 9.10 -2.83 11.82
N ARG A 425 9.93 -3.51 12.63
CA ARG A 425 11.40 -3.47 12.49
C ARG A 425 11.85 -4.08 11.18
N ALA A 426 11.27 -5.21 10.80
CA ALA A 426 11.55 -5.82 9.50
C ALA A 426 11.14 -4.90 8.33
N SER A 427 10.12 -4.06 8.49
CA SER A 427 9.74 -3.04 7.52
C SER A 427 10.72 -1.85 7.54
N GLU A 428 11.16 -1.40 8.70
CA GLU A 428 12.13 -0.30 8.84
C GLU A 428 13.52 -0.70 8.33
N ASP A 429 14.03 -1.87 8.70
CA ASP A 429 15.35 -2.36 8.26
C ASP A 429 15.36 -2.73 6.77
N ARG A 430 14.23 -3.13 6.21
CA ARG A 430 14.10 -3.49 4.79
C ARG A 430 14.15 -2.29 3.86
N ASN A 431 13.66 -1.15 4.30
CA ASN A 431 13.46 0.05 3.46
C ASN A 431 14.67 1.00 3.41
N ILE A 432 15.70 0.80 4.24
CA ILE A 432 16.84 1.71 4.28
C ILE A 432 17.98 1.18 3.40
N PHE A 433 18.27 1.91 2.30
CA PHE A 433 19.58 1.82 1.69
C PHE A 433 20.62 2.27 2.72
N THR A 434 21.50 1.37 3.08
CA THR A 434 22.64 1.75 3.90
C THR A 434 23.56 2.70 3.12
N ARG A 435 24.33 3.53 3.83
CA ARG A 435 25.39 4.33 3.17
C ARG A 435 26.35 3.48 2.35
N GLU A 436 26.49 2.20 2.71
CA GLU A 436 27.31 1.23 2.01
C GLU A 436 26.69 0.79 0.68
N ASP A 437 25.38 0.56 0.65
CA ASP A 437 24.66 0.24 -0.58
C ASP A 437 24.75 1.39 -1.57
N ILE A 438 24.52 2.63 -1.12
CA ILE A 438 24.68 3.83 -1.96
C ILE A 438 26.10 3.94 -2.52
N LYS A 439 27.13 3.72 -1.70
CA LYS A 439 28.53 3.75 -2.16
C LYS A 439 28.81 2.71 -3.22
N LYS A 440 28.33 1.47 -3.04
CA LYS A 440 28.46 0.41 -4.04
C LYS A 440 27.83 0.82 -5.37
N PHE A 441 26.62 1.37 -5.35
CA PHE A 441 25.95 1.84 -6.56
C PHE A 441 26.68 3.00 -7.27
N VAL A 442 27.23 3.95 -6.51
CA VAL A 442 28.03 5.02 -7.08
C VAL A 442 29.34 4.53 -7.68
N GLN A 443 29.94 3.49 -7.07
CA GLN A 443 31.18 2.85 -7.58
C GLN A 443 30.97 2.16 -8.92
N ILE A 444 29.77 1.63 -9.23
CA ILE A 444 29.47 1.00 -10.53
C ILE A 444 29.88 1.89 -11.69
N THR A 445 29.48 3.16 -11.65
CA THR A 445 29.80 4.10 -12.72
C THR A 445 31.31 4.35 -12.83
N GLY A 446 32.03 4.33 -11.69
CA GLY A 446 33.49 4.50 -11.64
C GLY A 446 34.28 3.30 -12.19
N ASP A 447 33.69 2.11 -12.19
CA ASP A 447 34.34 0.87 -12.65
C ASP A 447 34.20 0.63 -14.16
N ILE A 448 33.39 1.42 -14.86
CA ILE A 448 33.23 1.37 -16.32
C ILE A 448 34.41 2.06 -17.00
N LYS A 449 35.22 1.32 -17.74
CA LYS A 449 36.44 1.80 -18.40
C LYS A 449 36.36 1.80 -19.94
N ASP A 450 35.42 1.06 -20.49
CA ASP A 450 35.23 0.88 -21.92
C ASP A 450 33.77 0.64 -22.27
N GLY A 451 33.46 0.55 -23.58
CA GLY A 451 32.10 0.30 -24.09
C GLY A 451 31.73 -1.19 -24.21
N SER A 452 32.47 -2.11 -23.60
CA SER A 452 32.24 -3.54 -23.76
C SER A 452 30.94 -4.00 -23.07
N ASP A 453 30.34 -5.05 -23.62
CA ASP A 453 29.12 -5.66 -23.06
C ASP A 453 29.35 -6.34 -21.69
N GLU A 454 30.61 -6.64 -21.32
CA GLU A 454 30.96 -7.12 -19.98
C GLU A 454 30.54 -6.14 -18.87
N ASN A 455 30.44 -4.86 -19.16
CA ASN A 455 29.98 -3.87 -18.18
C ASN A 455 28.53 -4.07 -17.75
N TYR A 456 27.66 -4.67 -18.58
CA TYR A 456 26.29 -5.02 -18.18
C TYR A 456 26.24 -6.12 -17.12
N THR A 457 27.18 -7.09 -17.13
CA THR A 457 27.30 -8.07 -16.06
C THR A 457 27.78 -7.43 -14.75
N LYS A 458 28.65 -6.41 -14.83
CA LYS A 458 29.07 -5.64 -13.66
C LYS A 458 27.90 -4.85 -13.07
N LEU A 459 27.02 -4.26 -13.90
CA LEU A 459 25.81 -3.61 -13.41
C LEU A 459 24.96 -4.56 -12.57
N LEU A 460 24.79 -5.79 -13.04
CA LEU A 460 23.99 -6.81 -12.33
C LEU A 460 24.66 -7.31 -11.05
N SER A 461 26.00 -7.42 -11.01
CA SER A 461 26.71 -7.90 -9.82
C SER A 461 26.50 -7.01 -8.60
N HIS A 462 26.28 -5.73 -8.80
CA HIS A 462 26.00 -4.79 -7.71
C HIS A 462 24.56 -4.87 -7.16
N LEU A 463 23.66 -5.57 -7.87
CA LEU A 463 22.28 -5.82 -7.41
C LEU A 463 22.21 -6.93 -6.34
N GLU A 464 23.30 -7.69 -6.12
CA GLU A 464 23.37 -8.69 -5.06
C GLU A 464 23.04 -8.09 -3.67
N GLY A 465 23.51 -6.88 -3.40
CA GLY A 465 23.20 -6.13 -2.17
C GLY A 465 21.72 -5.79 -1.98
N LEU A 466 20.91 -5.89 -3.05
CA LEU A 466 19.46 -5.70 -3.03
C LEU A 466 18.67 -6.99 -2.83
N HIS A 467 19.38 -8.10 -2.61
CA HIS A 467 18.80 -9.44 -2.48
C HIS A 467 18.01 -9.90 -3.74
N ALA A 468 18.23 -9.25 -4.88
CA ALA A 468 17.64 -9.67 -6.15
C ALA A 468 18.44 -10.86 -6.71
N LYS A 469 17.79 -12.00 -6.84
CA LYS A 469 18.36 -13.22 -7.42
C LYS A 469 18.14 -13.31 -8.92
N ASN A 470 17.20 -12.52 -9.44
CA ASN A 470 16.84 -12.50 -10.84
C ASN A 470 16.81 -11.05 -11.36
N GLY A 471 17.36 -10.85 -12.55
CA GLY A 471 17.38 -9.53 -13.19
C GLY A 471 17.89 -9.61 -14.64
N TYR A 472 17.39 -8.73 -15.51
CA TYR A 472 17.61 -8.79 -16.96
C TYR A 472 17.85 -7.38 -17.50
N VAL A 473 18.92 -7.17 -18.27
CA VAL A 473 19.26 -5.89 -18.90
C VAL A 473 18.96 -5.95 -20.39
N TYR A 474 17.90 -5.28 -20.80
CA TYR A 474 17.48 -5.17 -22.19
C TYR A 474 17.91 -3.80 -22.74
N MET A 475 18.65 -3.80 -23.82
CA MET A 475 19.08 -2.57 -24.51
C MET A 475 18.33 -2.47 -25.84
N LEU A 476 17.96 -1.25 -26.21
CA LEU A 476 17.50 -0.96 -27.57
C LEU A 476 18.62 -1.22 -28.57
N GLU A 477 18.32 -1.66 -29.77
CA GLU A 477 19.32 -1.81 -30.85
C GLU A 477 20.03 -0.49 -31.11
N GLU A 478 19.25 0.60 -31.11
CA GLU A 478 19.78 1.98 -31.13
C GLU A 478 19.05 2.81 -30.06
N PRO A 479 19.79 3.67 -29.31
CA PRO A 479 19.17 4.59 -28.37
C PRO A 479 18.13 5.48 -29.08
N THR A 480 16.93 5.56 -28.50
CA THR A 480 15.79 6.25 -29.11
C THR A 480 15.53 7.58 -28.41
N ILE A 481 15.40 8.66 -29.18
CA ILE A 481 15.02 9.98 -28.65
C ILE A 481 13.51 10.01 -28.44
N HIS A 482 13.10 10.36 -27.20
CA HIS A 482 11.72 10.52 -26.81
C HIS A 482 11.54 11.90 -26.15
N GLU A 483 10.98 12.83 -26.91
CA GLU A 483 11.00 14.27 -26.55
C GLU A 483 9.76 14.74 -25.78
N ASN A 484 8.68 14.00 -25.84
CA ASN A 484 7.38 14.40 -25.30
C ASN A 484 6.67 13.21 -24.63
N MET A 485 5.47 13.43 -24.11
CA MET A 485 4.66 12.39 -23.47
C MET A 485 3.82 11.58 -24.47
N GLU A 486 4.20 11.53 -25.73
CA GLU A 486 3.58 10.65 -26.71
C GLU A 486 3.98 9.19 -26.45
N ARG A 487 3.25 8.29 -27.08
CA ARG A 487 3.55 6.86 -26.98
C ARG A 487 4.97 6.56 -27.44
N PHE A 488 5.73 5.88 -26.58
CA PHE A 488 7.07 5.45 -26.91
C PHE A 488 7.04 4.26 -27.88
N VAL A 489 7.66 4.42 -29.02
CA VAL A 489 7.80 3.36 -30.03
C VAL A 489 9.30 3.14 -30.27
N PRO A 490 9.88 2.06 -29.71
CA PRO A 490 11.28 1.75 -29.93
C PRO A 490 11.55 1.38 -31.38
N SER A 491 12.72 1.77 -31.89
CA SER A 491 13.21 1.36 -33.18
C SER A 491 13.88 -0.02 -33.08
N GLY A 492 13.26 -1.07 -33.66
CA GLY A 492 13.83 -2.41 -33.72
C GLY A 492 13.57 -3.28 -32.47
N ASN A 493 14.28 -4.39 -32.41
CA ASN A 493 14.21 -5.34 -31.31
C ASN A 493 15.04 -4.89 -30.11
N LEU A 494 14.80 -5.54 -28.98
CA LEU A 494 15.65 -5.41 -27.80
C LEU A 494 16.83 -6.39 -27.89
N LYS A 495 17.94 -6.05 -27.27
CA LYS A 495 19.09 -6.93 -27.05
C LYS A 495 19.24 -7.23 -25.57
N LEU A 496 19.01 -8.47 -25.15
CA LEU A 496 19.30 -8.93 -23.79
C LEU A 496 20.82 -9.05 -23.63
N LYS A 497 21.42 -8.09 -22.95
CA LYS A 497 22.89 -7.99 -22.82
C LYS A 497 23.45 -8.88 -21.71
N ALA A 498 22.78 -8.91 -20.58
CA ALA A 498 23.16 -9.71 -19.43
C ALA A 498 21.93 -10.04 -18.58
N PHE A 499 22.01 -11.13 -17.85
CA PHE A 499 21.00 -11.47 -16.84
C PHE A 499 21.62 -12.15 -15.62
N ILE A 500 20.92 -12.04 -14.48
CA ILE A 500 21.18 -12.80 -13.27
C ILE A 500 19.98 -13.74 -13.07
N GLN A 501 20.26 -15.00 -12.82
CA GLN A 501 19.26 -16.02 -12.55
C GLN A 501 19.73 -16.90 -11.41
N ASP A 502 18.90 -17.06 -10.38
CA ASP A 502 19.23 -17.78 -9.14
C ASP A 502 20.59 -17.34 -8.52
N GLY A 503 20.90 -16.04 -8.64
CA GLY A 503 22.15 -15.44 -8.15
C GLY A 503 23.37 -15.64 -9.06
N SER A 504 23.25 -16.36 -10.17
CA SER A 504 24.33 -16.54 -11.14
C SER A 504 24.20 -15.53 -12.28
N ILE A 505 25.30 -14.88 -12.66
CA ILE A 505 25.32 -13.83 -13.69
C ILE A 505 25.81 -14.44 -15.01
N TRP A 506 25.11 -14.11 -16.08
CA TRP A 506 25.37 -14.61 -17.41
C TRP A 506 25.48 -13.45 -18.41
N ASN A 507 26.46 -13.55 -19.30
CA ASN A 507 26.55 -12.73 -20.50
C ASN A 507 26.01 -13.53 -21.68
N ILE A 508 25.35 -12.87 -22.62
CA ILE A 508 24.70 -13.51 -23.76
C ILE A 508 25.52 -13.24 -25.03
N PRO A 509 25.87 -14.29 -25.78
CA PRO A 509 26.53 -14.12 -27.08
C PRO A 509 25.67 -13.22 -28.01
N GLU A 510 26.34 -12.40 -28.82
CA GLU A 510 25.68 -11.37 -29.63
C GLU A 510 24.60 -11.94 -30.56
N ASP A 511 24.82 -13.15 -31.09
CA ASP A 511 23.89 -13.84 -31.99
C ASP A 511 22.57 -14.27 -31.33
N SER A 512 22.56 -14.32 -29.98
CA SER A 512 21.43 -14.83 -29.17
C SER A 512 20.73 -13.73 -28.36
N GLN A 513 21.14 -12.47 -28.50
CA GLN A 513 20.65 -11.36 -27.69
C GLN A 513 19.28 -10.83 -28.11
N SER A 514 18.85 -11.07 -29.35
CA SER A 514 17.64 -10.44 -29.92
C SER A 514 16.37 -10.93 -29.23
N VAL A 515 15.56 -10.02 -28.71
CA VAL A 515 14.27 -10.27 -28.09
C VAL A 515 13.27 -9.26 -28.65
N GLU A 516 12.16 -9.75 -29.20
CA GLU A 516 11.07 -8.86 -29.61
C GLU A 516 10.43 -8.19 -28.39
N LEU A 517 10.05 -6.93 -28.52
CA LEU A 517 9.37 -6.20 -27.43
C LEU A 517 8.07 -6.91 -27.00
N SER A 518 7.36 -7.52 -27.95
CA SER A 518 6.17 -8.34 -27.70
C SER A 518 6.43 -9.54 -26.78
N ASN A 519 7.68 -9.97 -26.64
CA ASN A 519 8.08 -11.13 -25.86
C ASN A 519 8.92 -10.78 -24.62
N ILE A 520 9.01 -9.49 -24.27
CA ILE A 520 9.87 -9.04 -23.16
C ILE A 520 9.51 -9.72 -21.82
N PHE A 521 8.24 -10.03 -21.58
CA PHE A 521 7.74 -10.72 -20.38
C PHE A 521 7.44 -12.21 -20.60
N ASN A 522 7.73 -12.73 -21.79
CA ASN A 522 7.42 -14.12 -22.16
C ASN A 522 8.51 -14.64 -23.10
N ASN A 523 9.73 -14.81 -22.59
CA ASN A 523 10.86 -15.36 -23.35
C ASN A 523 11.58 -16.45 -22.58
N ASP A 524 12.37 -17.25 -23.28
CA ASP A 524 13.05 -18.44 -22.72
C ASP A 524 14.03 -18.11 -21.59
N PHE A 525 14.53 -16.87 -21.52
CA PHE A 525 15.49 -16.44 -20.47
C PHE A 525 14.80 -16.21 -19.12
N LEU A 526 13.50 -15.88 -19.08
CA LEU A 526 12.76 -15.69 -17.84
C LEU A 526 12.52 -17.00 -17.07
N GLY A 527 12.83 -18.13 -17.69
CA GLY A 527 12.72 -19.45 -17.08
C GLY A 527 11.26 -19.87 -16.79
N GLY A 528 11.11 -21.11 -16.31
CA GLY A 528 9.80 -21.68 -16.01
C GLY A 528 9.28 -21.43 -14.60
N ASN A 529 10.00 -20.69 -13.76
CA ASN A 529 9.63 -20.44 -12.38
C ASN A 529 8.65 -19.25 -12.26
N HIS A 530 7.88 -19.25 -11.18
CA HIS A 530 7.09 -18.08 -10.80
C HIS A 530 8.01 -16.88 -10.58
N PHE A 531 7.65 -15.72 -11.11
CA PHE A 531 8.38 -14.49 -10.88
C PHE A 531 7.46 -13.32 -10.51
N SER A 532 8.01 -12.42 -9.72
CA SER A 532 7.47 -11.08 -9.49
C SER A 532 8.60 -10.09 -9.77
N MET A 533 8.43 -9.26 -10.78
CA MET A 533 9.49 -8.36 -11.26
C MET A 533 8.98 -6.93 -11.39
N VAL A 534 9.89 -5.98 -11.25
CA VAL A 534 9.69 -4.57 -11.59
C VAL A 534 10.49 -4.24 -12.84
N MET A 535 9.88 -3.49 -13.74
CA MET A 535 10.52 -2.95 -14.94
C MET A 535 10.84 -1.47 -14.74
N LEU A 536 12.09 -1.08 -15.02
CA LEU A 536 12.56 0.30 -14.91
C LEU A 536 13.19 0.74 -16.24
N PRO A 537 12.97 1.99 -16.68
CA PRO A 537 13.60 2.50 -17.89
C PRO A 537 15.06 2.90 -17.63
N LEU A 538 15.89 2.73 -18.64
CA LEU A 538 17.28 3.20 -18.67
C LEU A 538 17.33 4.37 -19.65
N TYR A 539 17.45 5.60 -19.14
CA TYR A 539 17.38 6.81 -19.95
C TYR A 539 18.32 7.91 -19.44
N PHE A 540 18.66 8.84 -20.32
CA PHE A 540 19.33 10.07 -19.94
C PHE A 540 18.78 11.23 -20.80
N ASP A 541 18.31 12.28 -20.14
CA ASP A 541 17.59 13.38 -20.78
C ASP A 541 16.44 12.85 -21.66
N LYS A 542 16.48 13.10 -22.94
CA LYS A 542 15.50 12.68 -23.94
C LYS A 542 15.79 11.31 -24.55
N THR A 543 16.90 10.69 -24.19
CA THR A 543 17.36 9.45 -24.83
C THR A 543 17.06 8.25 -23.94
N VAL A 544 16.30 7.30 -24.46
CA VAL A 544 16.04 5.99 -23.86
C VAL A 544 17.03 4.98 -24.44
N TYR A 545 17.74 4.28 -23.59
CA TYR A 545 18.75 3.27 -23.96
C TYR A 545 18.18 1.85 -23.89
N GLY A 546 17.21 1.61 -23.01
CA GLY A 546 16.65 0.30 -22.80
C GLY A 546 15.86 0.19 -21.50
N PHE A 547 15.78 -1.03 -20.98
CA PHE A 547 15.02 -1.36 -19.79
C PHE A 547 15.76 -2.36 -18.94
N ILE A 548 15.47 -2.34 -17.63
CA ILE A 548 15.92 -3.38 -16.73
C ILE A 548 14.71 -4.00 -16.02
N LEU A 549 14.67 -5.33 -15.98
CA LEU A 549 13.73 -6.09 -15.16
C LEU A 549 14.49 -6.60 -13.95
N LEU A 550 13.95 -6.38 -12.76
CA LEU A 550 14.54 -6.81 -11.48
C LEU A 550 13.50 -7.58 -10.67
N GLU A 551 13.95 -8.62 -9.97
CA GLU A 551 13.12 -9.31 -9.00
C GLU A 551 12.63 -8.30 -7.93
N LEU A 552 11.34 -8.36 -7.63
CA LEU A 552 10.70 -7.45 -6.70
C LEU A 552 11.01 -7.85 -5.26
N THR A 553 11.95 -7.15 -4.64
CA THR A 553 12.36 -7.37 -3.24
C THR A 553 12.02 -6.18 -2.36
N ASP A 554 11.97 -6.38 -1.05
CA ASP A 554 11.67 -5.31 -0.10
C ASP A 554 12.63 -4.11 -0.20
N LYS A 555 13.87 -4.32 -0.63
CA LYS A 555 14.85 -3.24 -0.86
C LYS A 555 14.62 -2.50 -2.19
N ILE A 556 13.99 -3.13 -3.15
CA ILE A 556 13.75 -2.54 -4.48
C ILE A 556 12.52 -1.62 -4.46
N TYR A 557 11.46 -1.99 -3.74
CA TYR A 557 10.23 -1.19 -3.67
C TYR A 557 10.49 0.32 -3.48
N PRO A 558 11.16 0.78 -2.42
CA PRO A 558 11.31 2.21 -2.16
C PRO A 558 12.44 2.87 -2.97
N ASN A 559 13.17 2.11 -3.79
CA ASN A 559 14.39 2.58 -4.42
C ASN A 559 14.37 2.56 -5.96
N CYS A 560 13.20 2.29 -6.56
CA CYS A 560 13.06 2.13 -8.01
C CYS A 560 13.56 3.35 -8.80
N GLU A 561 13.22 4.56 -8.37
CA GLU A 561 13.65 5.78 -9.04
C GLU A 561 15.18 5.96 -8.95
N PHE A 562 15.75 5.78 -7.76
CA PHE A 562 17.20 5.85 -7.56
C PHE A 562 17.94 4.83 -8.41
N LEU A 563 17.47 3.59 -8.46
CA LEU A 563 18.04 2.49 -9.25
C LEU A 563 18.02 2.84 -10.75
N SER A 564 16.85 3.24 -11.25
CA SER A 564 16.71 3.65 -12.65
C SER A 564 17.71 4.76 -12.99
N PHE A 565 17.84 5.76 -12.12
CA PHE A 565 18.75 6.88 -12.34
C PHE A 565 20.23 6.45 -12.39
N GLN A 566 20.68 5.66 -11.39
CA GLN A 566 22.08 5.22 -11.30
C GLN A 566 22.46 4.28 -12.44
N LEU A 567 21.60 3.32 -12.75
CA LEU A 567 21.83 2.38 -13.84
C LEU A 567 21.81 3.08 -15.20
N SER A 568 20.97 4.11 -15.35
CA SER A 568 20.94 4.97 -16.55
C SER A 568 22.25 5.71 -16.78
N GLN A 569 22.86 6.29 -15.73
CA GLN A 569 24.16 6.95 -15.82
C GLN A 569 25.25 5.99 -16.30
N SER A 570 25.29 4.80 -15.73
CA SER A 570 26.24 3.76 -16.11
C SER A 570 26.02 3.29 -17.55
N THR A 571 24.76 3.09 -17.95
CA THR A 571 24.38 2.71 -19.32
C THR A 571 24.77 3.78 -20.34
N ARG A 572 24.55 5.06 -20.00
CA ARG A 572 25.02 6.17 -20.84
C ARG A 572 26.52 6.15 -21.04
N LEU A 573 27.29 5.94 -19.96
CA LEU A 573 28.74 5.89 -20.03
C LEU A 573 29.23 4.75 -20.93
N ILE A 574 28.67 3.53 -20.80
CA ILE A 574 28.96 2.39 -21.68
C ILE A 574 28.71 2.76 -23.14
N ASN A 575 27.59 3.43 -23.45
CA ASN A 575 27.27 3.81 -24.83
C ASN A 575 28.18 4.93 -25.37
N LEU A 576 28.68 5.84 -24.54
CA LEU A 576 29.62 6.90 -24.95
C LEU A 576 31.03 6.35 -25.21
N LEU A 577 31.39 5.21 -24.62
CA LEU A 577 32.71 4.58 -24.77
C LEU A 577 32.74 3.53 -25.90
N LYS A 578 31.58 3.19 -26.50
CA LYS A 578 31.48 2.40 -27.74
C LYS A 578 31.94 3.21 -28.93
#